data_d2feeb0fa35d79c40d852e159034533f
#
_entry.id   d2feeb0fa35d79c40d852e159034533f
#
_cell.length_a   1.000
_cell.length_b   1.000
_cell.length_c   1.000
_cell.angle_alpha   90.00
_cell.angle_beta   90.00
_cell.angle_gamma   90.00
#
_symmetry.space_group_name_H-M   'P 1'
#
loop_
_entity.id
_entity.type
_entity.pdbx_description
1 polymer ?
#
loop_
_entity_poly.entity_id
_entity_poly.type
_entity_poly.pdbx_seq_one_letter_code
_entity_poly.pdbx_strand_id
1 'polypeptide(L)'
;MNILITGGCGYTGSVLVEKLLILDHKITVVDTQWFGNYLLPHKNLKIIKKNISEIESPDLKNIVSIVHLANIANDPGVELNPILSWEVNVLETQRLVDKAAKSEVKQFIFASSGSVYGVKEEEQVTEELELVPISYYNKTKMVAERILLSYKDKLSIHCIRPATVCGYSPRMRLDVTVNMFVKQAFFNKNITVFGGSQIRPNINIKDLTNVYIHFLNNISLESGFYNAGFENLSVMDIAKMVSKKIPSEITTSKTNDIRSYRQNSDKLLATGFSKKFDIKEAIDDMYEKFTQNKIKDKDEYYTVKWMKELKL
;
A
#
# COMPACT_ATOMS: atom_id res chain seq x y z
N MET A 1 13.12 12.94 13.00
CA MET A 1 11.99 12.58 13.87
C MET A 1 12.11 11.13 14.31
N ASN A 2 11.42 10.74 15.40
CA ASN A 2 11.24 9.34 15.79
C ASN A 2 9.89 8.86 15.22
N ILE A 3 9.91 7.86 14.37
CA ILE A 3 8.74 7.37 13.64
C ILE A 3 8.56 5.88 13.92
N LEU A 4 7.34 5.48 14.29
CA LEU A 4 6.93 4.08 14.35
C LEU A 4 6.29 3.71 13.01
N ILE A 5 6.76 2.61 12.41
CA ILE A 5 6.16 2.05 11.18
C ILE A 5 5.70 0.63 11.50
N THR A 6 4.40 0.41 11.52
CA THR A 6 3.87 -0.95 11.58
C THR A 6 3.77 -1.53 10.18
N GLY A 7 4.10 -2.80 10.00
CA GLY A 7 4.17 -3.41 8.67
C GLY A 7 5.35 -2.91 7.81
N GLY A 8 6.42 -2.43 8.48
CA GLY A 8 7.59 -1.85 7.80
C GLY A 8 8.43 -2.84 6.99
N CYS A 9 8.29 -4.15 7.23
CA CYS A 9 8.93 -5.20 6.43
C CYS A 9 8.11 -5.59 5.19
N GLY A 10 6.92 -5.00 4.98
CA GLY A 10 6.04 -5.26 3.84
C GLY A 10 6.49 -4.58 2.55
N TYR A 11 5.67 -4.71 1.48
CA TYR A 11 5.94 -4.20 0.13
C TYR A 11 6.18 -2.67 0.12
N THR A 12 5.26 -1.89 0.65
CA THR A 12 5.42 -0.43 0.74
C THR A 12 6.38 -0.04 1.86
N GLY A 13 6.34 -0.77 2.98
CA GLY A 13 7.11 -0.45 4.18
C GLY A 13 8.62 -0.52 3.96
N SER A 14 9.12 -1.53 3.25
CA SER A 14 10.56 -1.68 3.02
C SER A 14 11.15 -0.53 2.19
N VAL A 15 10.41 -0.01 1.20
CA VAL A 15 10.84 1.19 0.44
C VAL A 15 10.74 2.46 1.27
N LEU A 16 9.67 2.60 2.08
CA LEU A 16 9.49 3.78 2.92
C LEU A 16 10.57 3.86 4.00
N VAL A 17 10.87 2.74 4.67
CA VAL A 17 11.90 2.69 5.72
C VAL A 17 13.26 3.11 5.16
N GLU A 18 13.69 2.56 4.02
CA GLU A 18 14.96 2.96 3.37
C GLU A 18 15.02 4.46 3.11
N LYS A 19 13.97 5.04 2.53
CA LYS A 19 13.92 6.49 2.25
C LYS A 19 14.00 7.33 3.52
N LEU A 20 13.30 6.94 4.57
CA LEU A 20 13.29 7.69 5.83
C LEU A 20 14.64 7.60 6.56
N LEU A 21 15.35 6.48 6.44
CA LEU A 21 16.70 6.34 6.97
C LEU A 21 17.71 7.22 6.22
N ILE A 22 17.58 7.35 4.89
CA ILE A 22 18.38 8.29 4.07
C ILE A 22 18.14 9.75 4.50
N LEU A 23 16.91 10.07 4.93
CA LEU A 23 16.53 11.38 5.48
C LEU A 23 16.90 11.56 6.96
N ASP A 24 17.72 10.66 7.52
CA ASP A 24 18.23 10.66 8.90
C ASP A 24 17.13 10.64 9.99
N HIS A 25 15.98 10.01 9.69
CA HIS A 25 14.96 9.74 10.70
C HIS A 25 15.34 8.53 11.56
N LYS A 26 14.87 8.51 12.82
CA LYS A 26 14.96 7.32 13.69
C LYS A 26 13.68 6.50 13.53
N ILE A 27 13.84 5.28 13.07
CA ILE A 27 12.72 4.41 12.70
C ILE A 27 12.63 3.21 13.65
N THR A 28 11.46 3.02 14.21
CA THR A 28 11.09 1.76 14.87
C THR A 28 10.08 1.03 13.97
N VAL A 29 10.41 -0.16 13.52
CA VAL A 29 9.52 -1.04 12.77
C VAL A 29 8.93 -2.07 13.71
N VAL A 30 7.61 -2.24 13.69
CA VAL A 30 6.90 -3.37 14.29
C VAL A 30 6.24 -4.18 13.18
N ASP A 31 6.61 -5.45 13.05
CA ASP A 31 6.15 -6.33 11.98
C ASP A 31 6.19 -7.79 12.43
N THR A 32 5.21 -8.59 12.05
CA THR A 32 5.19 -10.05 12.27
C THR A 32 6.20 -10.78 11.41
N GLN A 33 6.66 -10.15 10.33
CA GLN A 33 7.59 -10.69 9.34
C GLN A 33 7.06 -11.97 8.66
N TRP A 34 5.73 -12.08 8.48
CA TRP A 34 5.15 -13.22 7.76
C TRP A 34 5.73 -13.40 6.36
N PHE A 35 6.10 -12.31 5.70
CA PHE A 35 6.68 -12.30 4.36
C PHE A 35 8.21 -12.08 4.37
N GLY A 36 8.86 -12.33 5.50
CA GLY A 36 10.29 -12.10 5.69
C GLY A 36 10.66 -10.68 6.08
N ASN A 37 11.97 -10.46 6.22
CA ASN A 37 12.54 -9.15 6.50
C ASN A 37 13.68 -8.88 5.51
N TYR A 38 13.56 -7.82 4.73
CA TYR A 38 14.51 -7.41 3.71
C TYR A 38 15.18 -6.07 4.01
N LEU A 39 14.94 -5.52 5.21
CA LEU A 39 15.55 -4.28 5.66
C LEU A 39 17.02 -4.52 6.04
N LEU A 40 17.89 -3.65 5.57
CA LEU A 40 19.31 -3.71 5.94
C LEU A 40 19.54 -3.08 7.32
N PRO A 41 20.51 -3.59 8.12
CA PRO A 41 20.88 -2.99 9.39
C PRO A 41 21.28 -1.52 9.22
N HIS A 42 20.80 -0.65 10.11
CA HIS A 42 21.15 0.77 10.13
C HIS A 42 21.14 1.31 11.57
N LYS A 43 22.03 2.26 11.89
CA LYS A 43 22.16 2.84 13.24
C LYS A 43 20.87 3.48 13.78
N ASN A 44 20.03 4.00 12.87
CA ASN A 44 18.75 4.66 13.19
C ASN A 44 17.54 3.73 12.99
N LEU A 45 17.73 2.42 12.81
CA LEU A 45 16.67 1.45 12.62
C LEU A 45 16.61 0.45 13.77
N LYS A 46 15.44 0.36 14.39
CA LYS A 46 15.10 -0.71 15.34
C LYS A 46 13.95 -1.54 14.74
N ILE A 47 14.13 -2.84 14.64
CA ILE A 47 13.08 -3.76 14.17
C ILE A 47 12.63 -4.63 15.33
N ILE A 48 11.33 -4.68 15.57
CA ILE A 48 10.70 -5.48 16.62
C ILE A 48 9.76 -6.47 15.93
N LYS A 49 10.09 -7.76 16.00
CA LYS A 49 9.25 -8.82 15.47
C LYS A 49 8.14 -9.15 16.47
N LYS A 50 6.96 -8.58 16.27
CA LYS A 50 5.76 -8.86 17.07
C LYS A 50 4.48 -8.43 16.33
N ASN A 51 3.35 -8.89 16.82
CA ASN A 51 2.04 -8.43 16.33
C ASN A 51 1.77 -6.99 16.80
N ILE A 52 0.97 -6.24 16.04
CA ILE A 52 0.53 -4.89 16.44
C ILE A 52 -0.31 -4.90 17.72
N SER A 53 -1.03 -5.99 18.01
CA SER A 53 -1.75 -6.21 19.27
C SER A 53 -0.86 -6.13 20.51
N GLU A 54 0.39 -6.48 20.36
CA GLU A 54 1.40 -6.53 21.42
C GLU A 54 2.14 -5.19 21.63
N ILE A 55 1.79 -4.16 20.84
CA ILE A 55 2.36 -2.80 21.03
C ILE A 55 1.83 -2.23 22.33
N GLU A 56 2.74 -1.86 23.23
CA GLU A 56 2.42 -1.28 24.52
C GLU A 56 2.89 0.18 24.63
N SER A 57 2.42 0.91 25.66
CA SER A 57 2.79 2.32 25.85
C SER A 57 4.29 2.59 25.85
N PRO A 58 5.17 1.73 26.39
CA PRO A 58 6.63 1.92 26.31
C PRO A 58 7.18 1.91 24.88
N ASP A 59 6.54 1.19 23.94
CA ASP A 59 6.93 1.17 22.52
C ASP A 59 6.69 2.51 21.83
N LEU A 60 5.76 3.31 22.37
CA LEU A 60 5.40 4.63 21.85
C LEU A 60 6.19 5.78 22.48
N LYS A 61 7.09 5.48 23.43
CA LYS A 61 7.90 6.50 24.08
C LYS A 61 8.78 7.25 23.07
N ASN A 62 8.71 8.57 23.07
CA ASN A 62 9.41 9.48 22.17
C ASN A 62 9.00 9.34 20.68
N ILE A 63 7.97 8.57 20.34
CA ILE A 63 7.44 8.49 18.98
C ILE A 63 6.62 9.74 18.69
N VAL A 64 6.95 10.44 17.59
CA VAL A 64 6.24 11.64 17.14
C VAL A 64 5.14 11.29 16.15
N SER A 65 5.42 10.38 15.22
CA SER A 65 4.49 9.99 14.16
C SER A 65 4.41 8.48 14.01
N ILE A 66 3.22 7.96 13.73
CA ILE A 66 2.98 6.57 13.37
C ILE A 66 2.59 6.49 11.89
N VAL A 67 3.25 5.62 11.14
CA VAL A 67 2.80 5.20 9.80
C VAL A 67 2.32 3.77 9.90
N HIS A 68 1.00 3.60 9.85
CA HIS A 68 0.34 2.31 10.05
C HIS A 68 0.09 1.61 8.72
N LEU A 69 1.01 0.70 8.34
CA LEU A 69 0.94 -0.11 7.12
C LEU A 69 0.59 -1.57 7.40
N ALA A 70 0.71 -2.04 8.67
CA ALA A 70 0.38 -3.41 9.05
C ALA A 70 -1.10 -3.70 8.78
N ASN A 71 -1.35 -4.71 7.95
CA ASN A 71 -2.70 -5.04 7.51
C ASN A 71 -2.71 -6.38 6.78
N ILE A 72 -3.81 -7.11 6.88
CA ILE A 72 -4.10 -8.20 5.93
C ILE A 72 -4.63 -7.53 4.67
N ALA A 73 -3.80 -7.54 3.63
CA ALA A 73 -4.00 -6.76 2.41
C ALA A 73 -4.66 -7.57 1.31
N ASN A 74 -5.43 -6.87 0.46
CA ASN A 74 -6.20 -7.31 -0.72
C ASN A 74 -7.42 -8.21 -0.40
N ASP A 75 -8.36 -8.23 -1.36
CA ASP A 75 -9.63 -8.96 -1.21
C ASP A 75 -9.39 -10.46 -0.98
N PRO A 76 -8.62 -11.18 -1.83
CA PRO A 76 -8.44 -12.63 -1.65
C PRO A 76 -7.66 -13.01 -0.37
N GLY A 77 -6.79 -12.12 0.13
CA GLY A 77 -6.07 -12.36 1.38
C GLY A 77 -6.98 -12.29 2.60
N VAL A 78 -7.88 -11.30 2.62
CA VAL A 78 -8.87 -11.13 3.71
C VAL A 78 -9.89 -12.27 3.72
N GLU A 79 -10.28 -12.80 2.55
CA GLU A 79 -11.22 -13.90 2.43
C GLU A 79 -10.67 -15.24 2.94
N LEU A 80 -9.36 -15.41 3.09
CA LEU A 80 -8.77 -16.61 3.68
C LEU A 80 -9.17 -16.76 5.15
N ASN A 81 -9.19 -15.66 5.89
CA ASN A 81 -9.61 -15.62 7.28
C ASN A 81 -10.24 -14.25 7.61
N PRO A 82 -11.56 -14.09 7.35
CA PRO A 82 -12.26 -12.82 7.60
C PRO A 82 -12.20 -12.38 9.07
N ILE A 83 -12.27 -13.30 10.02
CA ILE A 83 -12.23 -12.97 11.46
C ILE A 83 -10.89 -12.35 11.81
N LEU A 84 -9.79 -13.01 11.51
CA LEU A 84 -8.44 -12.50 11.72
C LEU A 84 -8.27 -11.15 11.01
N SER A 85 -8.86 -10.99 9.84
CA SER A 85 -8.79 -9.75 9.09
C SER A 85 -9.50 -8.59 9.78
N TRP A 86 -10.65 -8.82 10.40
CA TRP A 86 -11.34 -7.82 11.23
C TRP A 86 -10.55 -7.50 12.50
N GLU A 87 -9.98 -8.50 13.15
CA GLU A 87 -9.12 -8.30 14.31
C GLU A 87 -7.93 -7.40 13.96
N VAL A 88 -7.13 -7.79 12.97
CA VAL A 88 -5.90 -7.05 12.61
C VAL A 88 -6.22 -5.68 12.02
N ASN A 89 -7.15 -5.62 11.06
CA ASN A 89 -7.37 -4.40 10.28
C ASN A 89 -8.21 -3.35 11.01
N VAL A 90 -9.04 -3.76 11.96
CA VAL A 90 -9.99 -2.87 12.64
C VAL A 90 -9.70 -2.77 14.12
N LEU A 91 -9.79 -3.89 14.86
CA LEU A 91 -9.68 -3.85 16.32
C LEU A 91 -8.28 -3.44 16.78
N GLU A 92 -7.24 -4.00 16.16
CA GLU A 92 -5.87 -3.64 16.53
C GLU A 92 -5.49 -2.23 16.06
N THR A 93 -6.05 -1.77 14.93
CA THR A 93 -5.93 -0.36 14.51
C THR A 93 -6.53 0.58 15.56
N GLN A 94 -7.73 0.25 16.07
CA GLN A 94 -8.38 1.02 17.14
C GLN A 94 -7.54 1.03 18.42
N ARG A 95 -7.05 -0.13 18.86
CA ARG A 95 -6.20 -0.23 20.06
C ARG A 95 -4.92 0.58 19.92
N LEU A 96 -4.31 0.57 18.73
CA LEU A 96 -3.09 1.32 18.46
C LEU A 96 -3.35 2.84 18.51
N VAL A 97 -4.40 3.34 17.86
CA VAL A 97 -4.71 4.78 17.89
C VAL A 97 -5.13 5.23 19.28
N ASP A 98 -5.82 4.41 20.06
CA ASP A 98 -6.14 4.69 21.47
C ASP A 98 -4.88 4.88 22.32
N LYS A 99 -3.88 4.01 22.16
CA LYS A 99 -2.59 4.12 22.84
C LYS A 99 -1.82 5.36 22.36
N ALA A 100 -1.84 5.62 21.05
CA ALA A 100 -1.21 6.81 20.46
C ALA A 100 -1.80 8.11 21.02
N ALA A 101 -3.13 8.21 21.10
CA ALA A 101 -3.82 9.38 21.61
C ALA A 101 -3.61 9.66 23.12
N LYS A 102 -3.10 8.67 23.86
CA LYS A 102 -2.72 8.76 25.30
C LYS A 102 -1.20 8.93 25.50
N SER A 103 -0.44 9.06 24.43
CA SER A 103 1.01 9.20 24.42
C SER A 103 1.47 10.56 23.86
N GLU A 104 2.76 10.71 23.57
CA GLU A 104 3.32 11.93 22.96
C GLU A 104 3.20 11.97 21.44
N VAL A 105 2.57 10.97 20.81
CA VAL A 105 2.34 10.90 19.37
C VAL A 105 1.48 12.11 18.94
N LYS A 106 1.88 12.74 17.84
CA LYS A 106 1.20 13.91 17.26
C LYS A 106 0.46 13.58 15.97
N GLN A 107 0.87 12.53 15.28
CA GLN A 107 0.37 12.21 13.95
C GLN A 107 0.20 10.71 13.76
N PHE A 108 -0.89 10.35 13.10
CA PHE A 108 -1.19 8.98 12.70
C PHE A 108 -1.53 8.95 11.20
N ILE A 109 -0.68 8.33 10.39
CA ILE A 109 -0.87 8.16 8.95
C ILE A 109 -1.27 6.70 8.70
N PHE A 110 -2.41 6.49 8.05
CA PHE A 110 -2.99 5.18 7.80
C PHE A 110 -2.97 4.81 6.33
N ALA A 111 -2.48 3.62 6.02
CA ALA A 111 -2.61 3.03 4.70
C ALA A 111 -4.02 2.44 4.51
N SER A 112 -4.93 3.24 3.97
CA SER A 112 -6.24 2.79 3.52
C SER A 112 -6.15 2.20 2.10
N SER A 113 -7.18 2.33 1.29
CA SER A 113 -7.23 1.82 -0.09
C SER A 113 -8.27 2.58 -0.92
N GLY A 114 -7.97 2.86 -2.17
CA GLY A 114 -8.98 3.36 -3.13
C GLY A 114 -10.13 2.37 -3.39
N SER A 115 -9.97 1.09 -3.03
CA SER A 115 -11.03 0.10 -3.18
C SER A 115 -12.22 0.27 -2.23
N VAL A 116 -12.12 1.16 -1.22
CA VAL A 116 -13.24 1.49 -0.32
C VAL A 116 -14.43 2.10 -1.04
N TYR A 117 -14.22 2.69 -2.20
CA TYR A 117 -15.29 3.26 -3.03
C TYR A 117 -16.21 2.20 -3.64
N GLY A 118 -15.71 0.97 -3.82
CA GLY A 118 -16.45 -0.10 -4.51
C GLY A 118 -16.53 0.12 -6.02
N VAL A 119 -17.70 -0.16 -6.62
CA VAL A 119 -17.98 0.14 -8.01
C VAL A 119 -18.51 1.56 -8.13
N LYS A 120 -17.96 2.35 -9.04
CA LYS A 120 -18.33 3.73 -9.28
C LYS A 120 -18.55 3.99 -10.77
N GLU A 121 -19.67 4.66 -11.07
CA GLU A 121 -20.02 5.09 -12.44
C GLU A 121 -19.55 6.52 -12.72
N GLU A 122 -19.24 7.28 -11.66
CA GLU A 122 -18.75 8.64 -11.76
C GLU A 122 -17.44 8.70 -12.56
N GLU A 123 -17.32 9.71 -13.41
CA GLU A 123 -16.15 9.93 -14.26
C GLU A 123 -14.86 10.13 -13.42
N GLN A 124 -15.01 10.76 -12.25
CA GLN A 124 -13.93 11.03 -11.31
C GLN A 124 -14.34 10.61 -9.90
N VAL A 125 -13.52 9.77 -9.26
CA VAL A 125 -13.74 9.32 -7.89
C VAL A 125 -12.95 10.20 -6.94
N THR A 126 -13.66 11.11 -6.26
CA THR A 126 -13.11 12.04 -5.25
C THR A 126 -13.36 11.53 -3.83
N GLU A 127 -12.74 12.15 -2.85
CA GLU A 127 -12.89 11.81 -1.42
C GLU A 127 -14.28 12.07 -0.86
N GLU A 128 -15.08 12.91 -1.53
CA GLU A 128 -16.43 13.30 -1.13
C GLU A 128 -17.49 12.25 -1.48
N LEU A 129 -17.17 11.31 -2.36
CA LEU A 129 -18.11 10.27 -2.77
C LEU A 129 -18.41 9.28 -1.65
N GLU A 130 -19.66 8.83 -1.62
CA GLU A 130 -20.09 7.78 -0.70
C GLU A 130 -19.26 6.49 -0.89
N LEU A 131 -18.89 5.87 0.22
CA LEU A 131 -18.20 4.58 0.20
C LEU A 131 -19.20 3.43 0.13
N VAL A 132 -19.05 2.57 -0.87
CA VAL A 132 -19.89 1.37 -1.08
C VAL A 132 -19.00 0.13 -1.14
N PRO A 133 -18.40 -0.27 0.00
CA PRO A 133 -17.44 -1.38 0.04
C PRO A 133 -18.12 -2.71 -0.28
N ILE A 134 -17.57 -3.45 -1.26
CA ILE A 134 -18.14 -4.70 -1.77
C ILE A 134 -17.50 -5.97 -1.18
N SER A 135 -16.32 -5.87 -0.58
CA SER A 135 -15.59 -6.99 -0.01
C SER A 135 -15.31 -6.79 1.49
N TYR A 136 -14.92 -7.86 2.17
CA TYR A 136 -14.47 -7.75 3.57
C TYR A 136 -13.25 -6.83 3.70
N TYR A 137 -12.30 -6.88 2.77
CA TYR A 137 -11.14 -5.98 2.77
C TYR A 137 -11.58 -4.51 2.73
N ASN A 138 -12.44 -4.17 1.78
CA ASN A 138 -12.93 -2.79 1.61
C ASN A 138 -13.70 -2.31 2.85
N LYS A 139 -14.52 -3.20 3.45
CA LYS A 139 -15.26 -2.92 4.68
C LYS A 139 -14.32 -2.66 5.86
N THR A 140 -13.30 -3.49 6.05
CA THR A 140 -12.34 -3.30 7.15
C THR A 140 -11.57 -1.98 7.01
N LYS A 141 -11.19 -1.61 5.78
CA LYS A 141 -10.52 -0.31 5.53
C LYS A 141 -11.42 0.87 5.81
N MET A 142 -12.67 0.84 5.32
CA MET A 142 -13.65 1.90 5.56
C MET A 142 -13.94 2.09 7.06
N VAL A 143 -14.13 1.00 7.81
CA VAL A 143 -14.40 1.08 9.25
C VAL A 143 -13.19 1.62 10.00
N ALA A 144 -11.98 1.17 9.68
CA ALA A 144 -10.76 1.67 10.28
C ALA A 144 -10.58 3.19 10.04
N GLU A 145 -10.86 3.69 8.82
CA GLU A 145 -10.84 5.12 8.51
C GLU A 145 -11.79 5.93 9.42
N ARG A 146 -13.00 5.43 9.64
CA ARG A 146 -14.01 6.12 10.50
C ARG A 146 -13.55 6.14 11.95
N ILE A 147 -13.02 5.04 12.45
CA ILE A 147 -12.44 4.96 13.79
C ILE A 147 -11.30 5.98 13.92
N LEU A 148 -10.35 5.96 13.02
CA LEU A 148 -9.19 6.86 13.08
C LEU A 148 -9.59 8.33 13.05
N LEU A 149 -10.52 8.71 12.16
CA LEU A 149 -10.95 10.11 12.05
C LEU A 149 -11.67 10.62 13.30
N SER A 150 -12.24 9.74 14.13
CA SER A 150 -12.83 10.14 15.42
C SER A 150 -11.79 10.64 16.44
N TYR A 151 -10.49 10.44 16.18
CA TYR A 151 -9.38 10.95 17.00
C TYR A 151 -8.76 12.25 16.48
N LYS A 152 -9.34 12.89 15.44
CA LYS A 152 -8.78 14.10 14.80
C LYS A 152 -8.56 15.30 15.75
N ASP A 153 -9.32 15.37 16.84
CA ASP A 153 -9.17 16.43 17.85
C ASP A 153 -7.97 16.19 18.80
N LYS A 154 -7.37 15.00 18.76
CA LYS A 154 -6.23 14.59 19.58
C LYS A 154 -4.94 14.39 18.78
N LEU A 155 -5.08 13.97 17.53
CA LEU A 155 -3.97 13.61 16.63
C LEU A 155 -4.25 14.16 15.24
N SER A 156 -3.20 14.56 14.52
CA SER A 156 -3.32 14.74 13.07
C SER A 156 -3.51 13.38 12.39
N ILE A 157 -4.68 13.14 11.80
CA ILE A 157 -5.07 11.87 11.19
C ILE A 157 -5.09 12.00 9.67
N HIS A 158 -4.25 11.23 8.98
CA HIS A 158 -4.22 11.21 7.52
C HIS A 158 -4.44 9.78 7.00
N CYS A 159 -5.60 9.55 6.41
CA CYS A 159 -5.95 8.27 5.79
C CYS A 159 -5.65 8.33 4.29
N ILE A 160 -4.60 7.68 3.86
CA ILE A 160 -4.20 7.64 2.46
C ILE A 160 -4.94 6.50 1.77
N ARG A 161 -5.63 6.79 0.66
CA ARG A 161 -6.34 5.83 -0.19
C ARG A 161 -5.52 5.58 -1.46
N PRO A 162 -4.49 4.73 -1.42
CA PRO A 162 -3.70 4.48 -2.61
C PRO A 162 -4.50 3.73 -3.68
N ALA A 163 -4.17 4.02 -4.92
CA ALA A 163 -4.47 3.21 -6.09
C ALA A 163 -3.67 1.89 -6.07
N THR A 164 -3.78 1.07 -7.11
CA THR A 164 -2.95 -0.13 -7.26
C THR A 164 -1.47 0.26 -7.31
N VAL A 165 -0.72 -0.22 -6.33
CA VAL A 165 0.70 0.12 -6.21
C VAL A 165 1.54 -0.76 -7.13
N CYS A 166 2.46 -0.17 -7.88
CA CYS A 166 3.37 -0.89 -8.76
C CYS A 166 4.82 -0.46 -8.59
N GLY A 167 5.76 -1.33 -9.01
CA GLY A 167 7.20 -1.07 -9.03
C GLY A 167 7.99 -1.97 -8.09
N TYR A 168 9.30 -1.76 -8.08
CA TYR A 168 10.25 -2.56 -7.31
C TYR A 168 10.21 -2.24 -5.81
N SER A 169 10.32 -3.29 -5.01
CA SER A 169 10.53 -3.23 -3.56
C SER A 169 11.44 -4.38 -3.13
N PRO A 170 12.27 -4.22 -2.09
CA PRO A 170 13.02 -5.34 -1.50
C PRO A 170 12.13 -6.52 -1.10
N ARG A 171 10.97 -6.25 -0.49
CA ARG A 171 9.89 -7.23 -0.33
C ARG A 171 8.92 -7.09 -1.51
N MET A 172 9.14 -7.87 -2.53
CA MET A 172 8.41 -7.78 -3.79
C MET A 172 6.96 -8.29 -3.69
N ARG A 173 6.08 -7.77 -4.55
CA ARG A 173 4.76 -8.32 -4.84
C ARG A 173 4.63 -8.58 -6.33
N LEU A 174 4.51 -9.86 -6.71
CA LEU A 174 4.33 -10.30 -8.10
C LEU A 174 2.87 -10.65 -8.43
N ASP A 175 1.96 -10.37 -7.51
CA ASP A 175 0.52 -10.62 -7.57
C ASP A 175 -0.33 -9.35 -7.80
N VAL A 176 0.28 -8.19 -8.05
CA VAL A 176 -0.39 -6.95 -8.45
C VAL A 176 -0.22 -6.69 -9.96
N THR A 177 -1.20 -6.08 -10.59
CA THR A 177 -1.38 -6.07 -12.06
C THR A 177 -0.12 -5.73 -12.85
N VAL A 178 0.47 -4.55 -12.64
CA VAL A 178 1.66 -4.11 -13.40
C VAL A 178 2.83 -5.07 -13.17
N ASN A 179 3.10 -5.38 -11.90
CA ASN A 179 4.23 -6.25 -11.51
C ASN A 179 4.06 -7.67 -12.06
N MET A 180 2.83 -8.19 -12.04
CA MET A 180 2.48 -9.49 -12.60
C MET A 180 2.72 -9.54 -14.11
N PHE A 181 2.33 -8.50 -14.84
CA PHE A 181 2.53 -8.41 -16.28
C PHE A 181 4.01 -8.31 -16.65
N VAL A 182 4.80 -7.52 -15.92
CA VAL A 182 6.26 -7.46 -16.12
C VAL A 182 6.90 -8.83 -15.90
N LYS A 183 6.52 -9.54 -14.83
CA LYS A 183 6.98 -10.89 -14.54
C LYS A 183 6.59 -11.89 -15.65
N GLN A 184 5.32 -11.87 -16.08
CA GLN A 184 4.83 -12.74 -17.14
C GLN A 184 5.57 -12.49 -18.48
N ALA A 185 5.73 -11.22 -18.86
CA ALA A 185 6.48 -10.84 -20.06
C ALA A 185 7.94 -11.28 -19.98
N PHE A 186 8.59 -11.12 -18.84
CA PHE A 186 10.00 -11.45 -18.65
C PHE A 186 10.26 -12.96 -18.75
N PHE A 187 9.50 -13.77 -17.99
CA PHE A 187 9.74 -15.22 -17.91
C PHE A 187 9.00 -16.02 -18.99
N ASN A 188 7.76 -15.65 -19.30
CA ASN A 188 6.87 -16.48 -20.13
C ASN A 188 6.76 -15.96 -21.57
N LYS A 189 7.22 -14.74 -21.86
CA LYS A 189 7.03 -14.04 -23.15
C LYS A 189 5.55 -13.96 -23.56
N ASN A 190 4.64 -14.09 -22.62
CA ASN A 190 3.21 -13.99 -22.79
C ASN A 190 2.60 -13.28 -21.58
N ILE A 191 1.65 -12.35 -21.83
CA ILE A 191 0.89 -11.62 -20.82
C ILE A 191 -0.56 -12.08 -20.92
N THR A 192 -1.11 -12.65 -19.86
CA THR A 192 -2.52 -13.03 -19.80
C THR A 192 -3.34 -11.88 -19.19
N VAL A 193 -4.23 -11.30 -20.00
CA VAL A 193 -5.12 -10.20 -19.62
C VAL A 193 -6.53 -10.74 -19.37
N PHE A 194 -7.05 -10.56 -18.17
CA PHE A 194 -8.43 -10.89 -17.84
C PHE A 194 -9.32 -9.66 -18.08
N GLY A 195 -10.21 -9.74 -19.07
CA GLY A 195 -11.02 -8.62 -19.57
C GLY A 195 -10.19 -7.69 -20.45
N GLY A 196 -9.79 -6.54 -19.91
CA GLY A 196 -8.87 -5.59 -20.57
C GLY A 196 -9.39 -4.16 -20.65
N SER A 197 -10.69 -3.93 -20.82
CA SER A 197 -11.29 -2.59 -20.91
C SER A 197 -11.47 -1.87 -19.57
N GLN A 198 -11.47 -2.62 -18.47
CA GLN A 198 -11.67 -2.06 -17.14
C GLN A 198 -10.52 -1.11 -16.77
N ILE A 199 -10.89 0.09 -16.33
CA ILE A 199 -9.93 1.10 -15.87
C ILE A 199 -9.47 0.79 -14.44
N ARG A 200 -8.19 0.90 -14.22
CA ARG A 200 -7.55 0.77 -12.90
C ARG A 200 -6.70 2.00 -12.62
N PRO A 201 -6.95 2.65 -11.49
CA PRO A 201 -6.01 3.66 -11.01
C PRO A 201 -4.74 2.99 -10.52
N ASN A 202 -3.60 3.64 -10.77
CA ASN A 202 -2.28 3.13 -10.40
C ASN A 202 -1.43 4.23 -9.76
N ILE A 203 -0.47 3.79 -8.94
CA ILE A 203 0.56 4.65 -8.35
C ILE A 203 1.90 3.92 -8.32
N ASN A 204 2.96 4.60 -8.74
CA ASN A 204 4.32 4.09 -8.55
C ASN A 204 4.67 4.05 -7.05
N ILE A 205 5.27 2.97 -6.58
CA ILE A 205 5.64 2.79 -5.17
C ILE A 205 6.58 3.89 -4.66
N LYS A 206 7.41 4.47 -5.54
CA LYS A 206 8.28 5.60 -5.21
C LYS A 206 7.47 6.84 -4.86
N ASP A 207 6.37 7.10 -5.60
CA ASP A 207 5.47 8.21 -5.28
C ASP A 207 4.59 7.91 -4.08
N LEU A 208 4.08 6.69 -3.93
CA LEU A 208 3.32 6.35 -2.71
C LEU A 208 4.16 6.58 -1.45
N THR A 209 5.42 6.18 -1.46
CA THR A 209 6.31 6.43 -0.31
C THR A 209 6.62 7.92 -0.13
N ASN A 210 6.71 8.69 -1.23
CA ASN A 210 6.82 10.16 -1.17
C ASN A 210 5.56 10.81 -0.59
N VAL A 211 4.35 10.25 -0.84
CA VAL A 211 3.10 10.71 -0.19
C VAL A 211 3.20 10.58 1.32
N TYR A 212 3.62 9.43 1.85
CA TYR A 212 3.82 9.27 3.30
C TYR A 212 4.85 10.25 3.86
N ILE A 213 5.97 10.46 3.16
CA ILE A 213 7.00 11.43 3.56
C ILE A 213 6.45 12.87 3.52
N HIS A 214 5.62 13.19 2.53
CA HIS A 214 4.98 14.51 2.43
C HIS A 214 4.12 14.80 3.67
N PHE A 215 3.27 13.85 4.09
CA PHE A 215 2.47 14.02 5.31
C PHE A 215 3.31 14.04 6.58
N LEU A 216 4.36 13.23 6.68
CA LEU A 216 5.30 13.27 7.81
C LEU A 216 5.96 14.64 7.97
N ASN A 217 6.28 15.32 6.86
CA ASN A 217 6.88 16.65 6.87
C ASN A 217 5.87 17.79 7.06
N ASN A 218 4.57 17.52 6.90
CA ASN A 218 3.50 18.50 6.94
C ASN A 218 2.39 18.07 7.91
N ILE A 219 2.76 17.93 9.18
CA ILE A 219 1.87 17.42 10.24
C ILE A 219 0.61 18.29 10.44
N SER A 220 0.67 19.57 10.09
CA SER A 220 -0.44 20.55 10.21
C SER A 220 -1.46 20.47 9.08
N LEU A 221 -1.25 19.61 8.06
CA LEU A 221 -2.26 19.39 7.04
C LEU A 221 -3.58 18.89 7.68
N GLU A 222 -4.68 19.24 7.06
CA GLU A 222 -6.01 18.89 7.55
C GLU A 222 -6.15 17.38 7.73
N SER A 223 -6.70 16.96 8.86
CA SER A 223 -7.05 15.55 9.11
C SER A 223 -8.15 15.10 8.15
N GLY A 224 -7.98 13.95 7.51
CA GLY A 224 -8.98 13.47 6.56
C GLY A 224 -8.49 12.35 5.65
N PHE A 225 -9.23 12.18 4.56
CA PHE A 225 -8.96 11.19 3.53
C PHE A 225 -8.27 11.84 2.34
N TYR A 226 -7.31 11.13 1.75
CA TYR A 226 -6.55 11.60 0.59
C TYR A 226 -6.36 10.47 -0.42
N ASN A 227 -6.89 10.64 -1.59
CA ASN A 227 -6.65 9.75 -2.71
C ASN A 227 -5.20 9.86 -3.18
N ALA A 228 -4.59 8.73 -3.51
CA ALA A 228 -3.24 8.66 -4.03
C ALA A 228 -3.19 7.71 -5.23
N GLY A 229 -3.60 8.21 -6.39
CA GLY A 229 -3.59 7.49 -7.67
C GLY A 229 -3.52 8.49 -8.81
N PHE A 230 -2.55 8.32 -9.72
CA PHE A 230 -2.24 9.34 -10.72
C PHE A 230 -2.42 8.88 -12.16
N GLU A 231 -2.51 7.58 -12.41
CA GLU A 231 -2.64 7.04 -13.76
C GLU A 231 -3.81 6.05 -13.82
N ASN A 232 -4.87 6.51 -14.46
CA ASN A 232 -6.09 5.73 -14.66
C ASN A 232 -6.02 5.07 -16.04
N LEU A 233 -5.51 3.84 -16.13
CA LEU A 233 -5.30 3.13 -17.38
C LEU A 233 -6.16 1.88 -17.46
N SER A 234 -6.52 1.47 -18.69
CA SER A 234 -7.12 0.17 -18.88
C SER A 234 -6.10 -0.94 -18.63
N VAL A 235 -6.59 -2.10 -18.18
CA VAL A 235 -5.71 -3.27 -17.96
C VAL A 235 -5.01 -3.67 -19.25
N MET A 236 -5.68 -3.50 -20.41
CA MET A 236 -5.11 -3.74 -21.73
C MET A 236 -3.98 -2.74 -22.07
N ASP A 237 -4.16 -1.44 -21.75
CA ASP A 237 -3.12 -0.45 -22.03
C ASP A 237 -1.87 -0.70 -21.18
N ILE A 238 -2.04 -1.12 -19.92
CA ILE A 238 -0.93 -1.55 -19.08
C ILE A 238 -0.19 -2.73 -19.72
N ALA A 239 -0.92 -3.75 -20.22
CA ALA A 239 -0.31 -4.91 -20.88
C ALA A 239 0.48 -4.49 -22.13
N LYS A 240 -0.07 -3.58 -22.94
CA LYS A 240 0.62 -3.04 -24.13
C LYS A 240 1.88 -2.25 -23.74
N MET A 241 1.84 -1.45 -22.67
CA MET A 241 3.04 -0.74 -22.17
C MET A 241 4.14 -1.73 -21.79
N VAL A 242 3.79 -2.81 -21.08
CA VAL A 242 4.73 -3.86 -20.70
C VAL A 242 5.27 -4.58 -21.92
N SER A 243 4.40 -5.01 -22.87
CA SER A 243 4.81 -5.71 -24.09
C SER A 243 5.70 -4.86 -25.01
N LYS A 244 5.50 -3.53 -25.02
CA LYS A 244 6.38 -2.59 -25.73
C LYS A 244 7.80 -2.56 -25.15
N LYS A 245 7.93 -2.66 -23.82
CA LYS A 245 9.24 -2.72 -23.14
C LYS A 245 9.87 -4.10 -23.20
N ILE A 246 9.07 -5.13 -23.00
CA ILE A 246 9.51 -6.53 -22.96
C ILE A 246 8.70 -7.28 -24.02
N PRO A 247 9.25 -7.48 -25.25
CA PRO A 247 8.51 -8.11 -26.34
C PRO A 247 7.85 -9.43 -25.90
N SER A 248 6.53 -9.45 -25.95
CA SER A 248 5.71 -10.56 -25.45
C SER A 248 4.35 -10.57 -26.16
N GLU A 249 3.77 -11.75 -26.29
CA GLU A 249 2.40 -11.93 -26.76
C GLU A 249 1.41 -11.47 -25.69
N ILE A 250 0.23 -10.97 -26.12
CA ILE A 250 -0.87 -10.63 -25.20
C ILE A 250 -2.05 -11.54 -25.51
N THR A 251 -2.42 -12.39 -24.55
CA THR A 251 -3.60 -13.24 -24.64
C THR A 251 -4.70 -12.70 -23.73
N THR A 252 -5.96 -12.76 -24.19
CA THR A 252 -7.11 -12.28 -23.40
C THR A 252 -7.97 -13.42 -22.93
N SER A 253 -8.50 -13.30 -21.71
CA SER A 253 -9.47 -14.21 -21.11
C SER A 253 -10.66 -13.44 -20.55
N LYS A 254 -11.81 -14.09 -20.43
CA LYS A 254 -12.98 -13.47 -19.79
C LYS A 254 -12.71 -13.12 -18.33
N THR A 255 -13.36 -12.08 -17.84
CA THR A 255 -13.31 -11.69 -16.42
C THR A 255 -14.71 -11.45 -15.86
N ASN A 256 -14.89 -11.74 -14.59
CA ASN A 256 -16.07 -11.36 -13.80
C ASN A 256 -15.82 -10.12 -12.94
N ASP A 257 -14.61 -9.52 -13.00
CA ASP A 257 -14.27 -8.33 -12.23
C ASP A 257 -14.84 -7.08 -12.90
N ILE A 258 -15.95 -6.60 -12.35
CA ILE A 258 -16.71 -5.44 -12.84
C ILE A 258 -16.15 -4.09 -12.38
N ARG A 259 -15.15 -4.09 -11.49
CA ARG A 259 -14.58 -2.85 -10.95
C ARG A 259 -13.90 -2.05 -12.07
N SER A 260 -14.33 -0.82 -12.26
CA SER A 260 -13.71 0.13 -13.19
C SER A 260 -13.98 1.53 -12.66
N TYR A 261 -12.94 2.28 -12.32
CA TYR A 261 -13.08 3.64 -11.83
C TYR A 261 -11.81 4.45 -12.05
N ARG A 262 -11.96 5.77 -12.04
CA ARG A 262 -10.87 6.74 -12.16
C ARG A 262 -10.73 7.50 -10.87
N GLN A 263 -9.63 7.31 -10.18
CA GLN A 263 -9.34 8.02 -8.93
C GLN A 263 -8.81 9.41 -9.24
N ASN A 264 -9.43 10.42 -8.63
CA ASN A 264 -8.96 11.79 -8.64
C ASN A 264 -8.14 12.06 -7.38
N SER A 265 -6.98 12.67 -7.51
CA SER A 265 -6.06 12.98 -6.41
C SER A 265 -5.78 14.49 -6.27
N ASP A 266 -6.66 15.35 -6.79
CA ASP A 266 -6.49 16.80 -6.77
C ASP A 266 -6.39 17.35 -5.33
N LYS A 267 -7.13 16.78 -4.39
CA LYS A 267 -7.02 17.14 -2.96
C LYS A 267 -5.60 16.93 -2.42
N LEU A 268 -4.97 15.81 -2.76
CA LEU A 268 -3.57 15.54 -2.40
C LEU A 268 -2.62 16.53 -3.08
N LEU A 269 -2.81 16.79 -4.37
CA LEU A 269 -1.97 17.73 -5.12
C LEU A 269 -2.10 19.15 -4.57
N ALA A 270 -3.30 19.57 -4.14
CA ALA A 270 -3.55 20.87 -3.52
C ALA A 270 -2.80 21.08 -2.19
N THR A 271 -2.33 20.00 -1.54
CA THR A 271 -1.45 20.11 -0.35
C THR A 271 0.00 20.52 -0.69
N GLY A 272 0.34 20.68 -1.96
CA GLY A 272 1.69 20.94 -2.43
C GLY A 272 2.48 19.67 -2.78
N PHE A 273 1.85 18.49 -2.74
CA PHE A 273 2.47 17.26 -3.24
C PHE A 273 2.66 17.35 -4.76
N SER A 274 3.78 16.81 -5.25
CA SER A 274 4.03 16.69 -6.69
C SER A 274 4.37 15.26 -7.07
N LYS A 275 3.62 14.68 -8.01
CA LYS A 275 3.93 13.41 -8.66
C LYS A 275 5.28 13.49 -9.37
N LYS A 276 6.10 12.44 -9.24
CA LYS A 276 7.45 12.38 -9.87
C LYS A 276 7.65 11.14 -10.75
N PHE A 277 6.94 10.06 -10.47
CA PHE A 277 7.16 8.77 -11.11
C PHE A 277 5.87 8.23 -11.75
N ASP A 278 6.01 7.54 -12.87
CA ASP A 278 4.90 6.96 -13.61
C ASP A 278 4.97 5.41 -13.66
N ILE A 279 3.98 4.78 -14.29
CA ILE A 279 3.95 3.32 -14.46
C ILE A 279 5.06 2.86 -15.39
N LYS A 280 5.41 3.64 -16.41
CA LYS A 280 6.48 3.30 -17.35
C LYS A 280 7.81 3.16 -16.60
N GLU A 281 8.11 4.09 -15.69
CA GLU A 281 9.32 4.00 -14.86
C GLU A 281 9.27 2.80 -13.91
N ALA A 282 8.07 2.43 -13.39
CA ALA A 282 7.93 1.21 -12.60
C ALA A 282 8.24 -0.05 -13.43
N ILE A 283 7.76 -0.11 -14.69
CA ILE A 283 8.05 -1.21 -15.62
C ILE A 283 9.55 -1.27 -15.95
N ASP A 284 10.16 -0.12 -16.26
CA ASP A 284 11.57 0.00 -16.59
C ASP A 284 12.48 -0.45 -15.44
N ASP A 285 12.20 0.02 -14.21
CA ASP A 285 12.92 -0.34 -12.99
C ASP A 285 12.80 -1.84 -12.70
N MET A 286 11.61 -2.40 -12.75
CA MET A 286 11.40 -3.84 -12.55
C MET A 286 12.11 -4.69 -13.61
N TYR A 287 12.03 -4.30 -14.88
CA TYR A 287 12.73 -5.01 -15.96
C TYR A 287 14.24 -5.03 -15.70
N GLU A 288 14.83 -3.89 -15.33
CA GLU A 288 16.24 -3.81 -14.97
C GLU A 288 16.59 -4.73 -13.79
N LYS A 289 15.76 -4.72 -12.72
CA LYS A 289 16.00 -5.59 -11.56
C LYS A 289 15.88 -7.08 -11.88
N PHE A 290 14.95 -7.47 -12.77
CA PHE A 290 14.88 -8.84 -13.27
C PHE A 290 16.14 -9.20 -14.09
N THR A 291 16.56 -8.34 -15.00
CA THR A 291 17.76 -8.54 -15.83
C THR A 291 19.03 -8.66 -14.99
N GLN A 292 19.12 -7.88 -13.90
CA GLN A 292 20.24 -7.95 -12.93
C GLN A 292 20.10 -9.12 -11.93
N ASN A 293 19.09 -9.98 -12.07
CA ASN A 293 18.79 -11.09 -11.15
C ASN A 293 18.57 -10.65 -9.69
N LYS A 294 18.13 -9.40 -9.49
CA LYS A 294 17.79 -8.86 -8.18
C LYS A 294 16.37 -9.20 -7.72
N ILE A 295 15.47 -9.49 -8.66
CA ILE A 295 14.14 -10.05 -8.38
C ILE A 295 14.17 -11.52 -8.82
N LYS A 296 13.82 -12.42 -7.90
CA LYS A 296 13.58 -13.83 -8.17
C LYS A 296 12.09 -14.12 -8.05
N ASP A 297 11.58 -15.10 -8.78
CA ASP A 297 10.20 -15.57 -8.59
C ASP A 297 10.15 -16.47 -7.36
N LYS A 298 9.63 -15.94 -6.25
CA LYS A 298 9.57 -16.62 -4.96
C LYS A 298 8.12 -16.66 -4.45
N ASP A 299 7.77 -17.69 -3.73
CA ASP A 299 6.41 -17.93 -3.22
C ASP A 299 5.93 -16.84 -2.26
N GLU A 300 6.83 -16.31 -1.42
CA GLU A 300 6.51 -15.21 -0.52
C GLU A 300 6.15 -13.90 -1.21
N TYR A 301 6.37 -13.78 -2.54
CA TYR A 301 5.98 -12.62 -3.35
C TYR A 301 4.53 -12.69 -3.87
N TYR A 302 3.83 -13.78 -3.57
CA TYR A 302 2.41 -13.99 -3.88
C TYR A 302 1.62 -14.06 -2.58
N THR A 303 0.95 -12.96 -2.23
CA THR A 303 0.34 -12.79 -0.92
C THR A 303 -0.56 -13.96 -0.52
N VAL A 304 -1.54 -14.31 -1.37
CA VAL A 304 -2.51 -15.38 -1.06
C VAL A 304 -1.85 -16.76 -0.99
N LYS A 305 -0.93 -17.04 -1.93
CA LYS A 305 -0.21 -18.33 -1.94
C LYS A 305 0.56 -18.50 -0.64
N TRP A 306 1.31 -17.48 -0.25
CA TRP A 306 2.16 -17.51 0.94
C TRP A 306 1.36 -17.57 2.24
N MET A 307 0.25 -16.82 2.34
CA MET A 307 -0.64 -16.89 3.52
C MET A 307 -1.23 -18.29 3.71
N LYS A 308 -1.58 -18.99 2.62
CA LYS A 308 -2.02 -20.40 2.70
C LYS A 308 -0.92 -21.32 3.22
N GLU A 309 0.32 -21.14 2.80
CA GLU A 309 1.47 -21.91 3.31
C GLU A 309 1.69 -21.66 4.81
N LEU A 310 1.46 -20.44 5.27
CA LEU A 310 1.55 -20.05 6.68
C LEU A 310 0.30 -20.48 7.50
N LYS A 311 -0.74 -20.99 6.85
CA LYS A 311 -2.03 -21.38 7.48
C LYS A 311 -2.72 -20.23 8.23
N LEU A 312 -2.64 -19.02 7.65
CA LEU A 312 -3.24 -17.81 8.19
C LEU A 312 -4.70 -17.66 7.78
#